data_52aa4f82c4ff71d36e5eca7300050da3
#
_entry.id   52aa4f82c4ff71d36e5eca7300050da3
#
_cell.length_a   1.000
_cell.length_b   1.000
_cell.length_c   1.000
_cell.angle_alpha   90.00
_cell.angle_beta   90.00
_cell.angle_gamma   90.00
#
_symmetry.space_group_name_H-M   'P 1'
#
loop_
_entity.id
_entity.type
_entity.pdbx_description
1 polymer ?
#
loop_
_entity_poly.entity_id
_entity_poly.type
_entity_poly.pdbx_seq_one_letter_code
_entity_poly.pdbx_strand_id
1 'polypeptide(L)'
;GVSISANNEITMSSQPAFSAHKNNSAQANLAVNTDLTITFGTERFDVNSDYNTSTSTFTAPVTGKYFLSVTLRFAQLDIDANYHIIWINTSNETYRFIVDPNDTMSGDPDFYSMTSTVLADMDANDTALVKFNQGSGSAIADISGEPSYSYFTGCLVC
;
A
#
# COMPACT_ATOMS: atom_id res chain seq x y z
N GLY A 1 -16.21 21.88 -3.20
CA GLY A 1 -15.78 23.23 -3.55
C GLY A 1 -14.57 23.67 -2.73
N VAL A 2 -13.95 24.78 -3.09
CA VAL A 2 -12.90 25.42 -2.29
C VAL A 2 -13.56 26.29 -1.22
N SER A 3 -13.10 26.17 0.01
CA SER A 3 -13.53 27.01 1.13
C SER A 3 -12.32 27.72 1.74
N ILE A 4 -12.52 28.95 2.22
CA ILE A 4 -11.52 29.72 2.95
C ILE A 4 -12.06 29.94 4.36
N SER A 5 -11.28 29.50 5.37
CA SER A 5 -11.62 29.69 6.78
C SER A 5 -11.42 31.17 7.22
N ALA A 6 -11.91 31.50 8.40
CA ALA A 6 -11.66 32.82 9.00
C ALA A 6 -10.17 33.12 9.26
N ASN A 7 -9.33 32.05 9.31
CA ASN A 7 -7.88 32.16 9.48
C ASN A 7 -7.11 32.12 8.13
N ASN A 8 -7.80 32.30 7.01
CA ASN A 8 -7.24 32.22 5.64
C ASN A 8 -6.70 30.83 5.24
N GLU A 9 -7.17 29.74 5.87
CA GLU A 9 -6.85 28.38 5.45
C GLU A 9 -7.74 27.97 4.28
N ILE A 10 -7.14 27.37 3.25
CA ILE A 10 -7.87 26.86 2.08
C ILE A 10 -8.13 25.38 2.29
N THR A 11 -9.39 24.98 2.19
CA THR A 11 -9.82 23.58 2.22
C THR A 11 -10.58 23.20 0.97
N MET A 12 -10.35 21.97 0.51
CA MET A 12 -11.08 21.37 -0.63
C MET A 12 -11.74 20.08 -0.14
N SER A 13 -12.99 20.18 0.31
CA SER A 13 -13.72 19.08 0.98
C SER A 13 -13.97 17.86 0.11
N SER A 14 -13.83 17.99 -1.21
CA SER A 14 -13.99 16.88 -2.17
C SER A 14 -12.69 16.52 -2.88
N GLN A 15 -11.54 16.96 -2.36
CA GLN A 15 -10.26 16.52 -2.93
C GLN A 15 -10.05 15.05 -2.58
N PRO A 16 -9.84 14.17 -3.58
CA PRO A 16 -9.66 12.75 -3.36
C PRO A 16 -8.54 12.46 -2.37
N ALA A 17 -8.85 11.73 -1.32
CA ALA A 17 -7.87 11.28 -0.34
C ALA A 17 -8.41 10.08 0.43
N PHE A 18 -7.56 9.09 0.68
CA PHE A 18 -7.92 7.92 1.46
C PHE A 18 -6.79 7.44 2.35
N SER A 19 -7.14 6.70 3.39
CA SER A 19 -6.21 5.92 4.19
C SER A 19 -6.92 4.65 4.66
N ALA A 20 -6.37 3.50 4.30
CA ALA A 20 -6.92 2.19 4.65
C ALA A 20 -5.87 1.32 5.37
N HIS A 21 -6.33 0.39 6.22
CA HIS A 21 -5.48 -0.47 7.04
C HIS A 21 -6.07 -1.88 7.20
N LYS A 22 -5.32 -2.78 7.82
CA LYS A 22 -5.68 -4.20 7.92
C LYS A 22 -6.63 -4.56 9.07
N ASN A 23 -6.96 -3.64 9.97
CA ASN A 23 -7.91 -3.83 11.08
C ASN A 23 -7.66 -5.10 11.93
N ASN A 24 -6.41 -5.31 12.35
CA ASN A 24 -5.95 -6.48 13.11
C ASN A 24 -6.11 -7.84 12.39
N SER A 25 -6.33 -7.84 11.08
CA SER A 25 -6.39 -9.03 10.25
C SER A 25 -5.06 -9.24 9.51
N ALA A 26 -4.19 -10.08 10.03
CA ALA A 26 -2.92 -10.42 9.39
C ALA A 26 -3.15 -11.21 8.09
N GLN A 27 -2.23 -11.08 7.13
CA GLN A 27 -2.08 -12.05 6.04
C GLN A 27 -0.87 -12.92 6.38
N ALA A 28 -1.13 -14.18 6.75
CA ALA A 28 -0.12 -15.09 7.25
C ALA A 28 0.29 -16.13 6.19
N ASN A 29 1.52 -16.65 6.34
CA ASN A 29 2.08 -17.70 5.49
C ASN A 29 1.97 -17.34 4.00
N LEU A 30 2.45 -16.17 3.64
CA LEU A 30 2.35 -15.63 2.28
C LEU A 30 2.95 -16.61 1.27
N ALA A 31 2.18 -16.97 0.25
CA ALA A 31 2.61 -17.92 -0.77
C ALA A 31 3.82 -17.37 -1.55
N VAL A 32 4.82 -18.23 -1.76
CA VAL A 32 6.02 -17.90 -2.53
C VAL A 32 5.75 -17.97 -4.05
N ASN A 33 6.54 -17.27 -4.83
CA ASN A 33 6.45 -17.21 -6.30
C ASN A 33 5.05 -16.83 -6.82
N THR A 34 4.30 -16.06 -6.02
CA THR A 34 2.93 -15.67 -6.35
C THR A 34 2.73 -14.19 -6.07
N ASP A 35 2.13 -13.48 -7.02
CA ASP A 35 1.77 -12.07 -6.87
C ASP A 35 0.51 -11.96 -6.00
N LEU A 36 0.70 -11.65 -4.74
CA LEU A 36 -0.38 -11.56 -3.76
C LEU A 36 -0.88 -10.11 -3.65
N THR A 37 -2.19 -9.92 -3.74
CA THR A 37 -2.80 -8.63 -3.38
C THR A 37 -2.84 -8.48 -1.87
N ILE A 38 -2.36 -7.34 -1.38
CA ILE A 38 -2.41 -7.00 0.05
C ILE A 38 -3.75 -6.39 0.37
N THR A 39 -4.41 -6.96 1.37
CA THR A 39 -5.73 -6.51 1.80
C THR A 39 -5.66 -5.41 2.86
N PHE A 40 -6.44 -4.35 2.67
CA PHE A 40 -6.66 -3.27 3.63
C PHE A 40 -8.18 -3.07 3.74
N GLY A 41 -8.79 -3.87 4.61
CA GLY A 41 -10.25 -4.02 4.69
C GLY A 41 -10.98 -2.95 5.51
N THR A 42 -10.29 -1.93 6.01
CA THR A 42 -10.88 -0.87 6.82
C THR A 42 -10.26 0.48 6.52
N GLU A 43 -11.08 1.48 6.37
CA GLU A 43 -10.65 2.86 6.17
C GLU A 43 -10.45 3.59 7.50
N ARG A 44 -9.44 4.46 7.56
CA ARG A 44 -9.40 5.57 8.53
C ARG A 44 -10.24 6.73 8.05
N PHE A 45 -10.12 7.01 6.78
CA PHE A 45 -10.94 7.96 6.04
C PHE A 45 -10.89 7.64 4.55
N ASP A 46 -11.96 8.01 3.86
CA ASP A 46 -12.08 7.98 2.41
C ASP A 46 -12.96 9.14 1.98
N VAL A 47 -12.37 10.10 1.27
CA VAL A 47 -13.11 11.26 0.73
C VAL A 47 -13.73 10.84 -0.60
N ASN A 48 -15.03 11.02 -0.74
CA ASN A 48 -15.87 10.65 -1.88
C ASN A 48 -16.09 9.16 -2.12
N SER A 49 -15.66 8.27 -1.23
CA SER A 49 -15.78 6.81 -1.39
C SER A 49 -15.06 6.28 -2.64
N ASP A 50 -13.82 6.73 -2.83
CA ASP A 50 -12.98 6.36 -3.96
C ASP A 50 -12.15 5.08 -3.69
N TYR A 51 -12.15 4.56 -2.44
CA TYR A 51 -11.47 3.34 -2.04
C TYR A 51 -12.47 2.20 -1.76
N ASN A 52 -12.20 1.02 -2.29
CA ASN A 52 -13.01 -0.17 -2.08
C ASN A 52 -12.32 -1.15 -1.13
N THR A 53 -12.81 -1.25 0.11
CA THR A 53 -12.26 -2.14 1.15
C THR A 53 -12.35 -3.63 0.82
N SER A 54 -13.33 -4.05 0.00
CA SER A 54 -13.51 -5.46 -0.37
C SER A 54 -12.46 -5.94 -1.37
N THR A 55 -11.98 -5.05 -2.24
CA THR A 55 -10.95 -5.33 -3.25
C THR A 55 -9.60 -4.72 -2.90
N SER A 56 -9.55 -3.88 -1.85
CA SER A 56 -8.38 -3.10 -1.44
C SER A 56 -7.82 -2.22 -2.56
N THR A 57 -8.72 -1.60 -3.31
CA THR A 57 -8.40 -0.85 -4.52
C THR A 57 -8.89 0.59 -4.41
N PHE A 58 -8.02 1.55 -4.67
CA PHE A 58 -8.37 2.95 -4.90
C PHE A 58 -8.69 3.14 -6.39
N THR A 59 -9.72 3.95 -6.69
CA THR A 59 -10.08 4.35 -8.05
C THR A 59 -9.99 5.87 -8.16
N ALA A 60 -9.17 6.36 -9.08
CA ALA A 60 -9.02 7.80 -9.31
C ALA A 60 -10.31 8.40 -9.85
N PRO A 61 -10.98 9.32 -9.15
CA PRO A 61 -12.23 9.91 -9.63
C PRO A 61 -12.02 10.97 -10.72
N VAL A 62 -10.81 11.51 -10.83
CA VAL A 62 -10.43 12.52 -11.83
C VAL A 62 -9.01 12.26 -12.32
N THR A 63 -8.69 12.69 -13.52
CA THR A 63 -7.32 12.69 -14.05
C THR A 63 -6.45 13.66 -13.25
N GLY A 64 -5.24 13.20 -12.86
CA GLY A 64 -4.30 14.02 -12.10
C GLY A 64 -3.07 13.26 -11.61
N LYS A 65 -2.27 13.93 -10.77
CA LYS A 65 -1.11 13.33 -10.11
C LYS A 65 -1.49 12.95 -8.68
N TYR A 66 -1.35 11.67 -8.38
CA TYR A 66 -1.70 11.09 -7.09
C TYR A 66 -0.46 10.71 -6.30
N PHE A 67 -0.34 11.24 -5.10
CA PHE A 67 0.61 10.71 -4.13
C PHE A 67 0.04 9.44 -3.53
N LEU A 68 0.75 8.33 -3.67
CA LEU A 68 0.39 7.03 -3.11
C LEU A 68 1.52 6.53 -2.23
N SER A 69 1.19 6.00 -1.06
CA SER A 69 2.16 5.47 -0.11
C SER A 69 1.63 4.22 0.58
N VAL A 70 2.46 3.19 0.67
CA VAL A 70 2.18 1.98 1.43
C VAL A 70 3.29 1.71 2.43
N THR A 71 2.91 1.32 3.64
CA THR A 71 3.81 0.73 4.65
C THR A 71 3.27 -0.63 5.03
N LEU A 72 4.15 -1.64 5.02
CA LEU A 72 3.86 -2.99 5.46
C LEU A 72 4.90 -3.42 6.50
N ARG A 73 4.45 -3.94 7.64
CA ARG A 73 5.32 -4.63 8.59
C ARG A 73 5.18 -6.13 8.39
N PHE A 74 6.29 -6.76 8.14
CA PHE A 74 6.41 -8.21 8.04
C PHE A 74 6.89 -8.80 9.36
N ALA A 75 6.46 -10.02 9.63
CA ALA A 75 7.04 -10.93 10.61
C ALA A 75 7.58 -12.15 9.86
N GLN A 76 8.71 -12.68 10.33
CA GLN A 76 9.32 -13.89 9.79
C GLN A 76 9.62 -13.82 8.27
N LEU A 77 10.15 -12.70 7.79
CA LEU A 77 10.66 -12.64 6.42
C LEU A 77 11.73 -13.71 6.22
N ASP A 78 11.54 -14.56 5.21
CA ASP A 78 12.48 -15.65 4.90
C ASP A 78 13.76 -15.09 4.25
N ILE A 79 14.90 -15.23 4.91
CA ILE A 79 16.18 -14.79 4.37
C ILE A 79 16.69 -15.67 3.22
N ASP A 80 16.21 -16.90 3.11
CA ASP A 80 16.56 -17.81 2.00
C ASP A 80 15.79 -17.49 0.70
N ALA A 81 14.89 -16.51 0.75
CA ALA A 81 14.23 -15.99 -0.45
C ALA A 81 15.23 -15.27 -1.37
N ASN A 82 15.08 -15.39 -2.68
CA ASN A 82 15.88 -14.63 -3.64
C ASN A 82 15.59 -13.14 -3.57
N TYR A 83 14.36 -12.78 -3.24
CA TYR A 83 13.91 -11.39 -3.04
C TYR A 83 12.58 -11.33 -2.30
N HIS A 84 12.34 -10.18 -1.67
CA HIS A 84 11.02 -9.71 -1.27
C HIS A 84 10.73 -8.43 -2.03
N ILE A 85 9.57 -8.35 -2.65
CA ILE A 85 9.17 -7.20 -3.43
C ILE A 85 7.76 -6.76 -3.05
N ILE A 86 7.59 -5.47 -2.77
CA ILE A 86 6.29 -4.82 -2.71
C ILE A 86 6.15 -3.86 -3.87
N TRP A 87 4.93 -3.64 -4.33
CA TRP A 87 4.68 -2.63 -5.32
C TRP A 87 3.30 -2.00 -5.22
N ILE A 88 3.25 -0.74 -5.61
CA ILE A 88 2.01 -0.05 -5.91
C ILE A 88 1.75 -0.29 -7.40
N ASN A 89 0.64 -0.95 -7.69
CA ASN A 89 0.22 -1.29 -9.06
C ASN A 89 -0.94 -0.39 -9.44
N THR A 90 -0.70 0.53 -10.37
CA THR A 90 -1.77 1.30 -11.00
C THR A 90 -2.20 0.63 -12.31
N SER A 91 -3.29 1.10 -12.91
CA SER A 91 -3.72 0.63 -14.23
C SER A 91 -2.66 0.92 -15.30
N ASN A 92 -1.85 1.96 -15.13
CA ASN A 92 -0.90 2.46 -16.12
C ASN A 92 0.52 1.95 -15.88
N GLU A 93 0.95 1.77 -14.61
CA GLU A 93 2.34 1.49 -14.28
C GLU A 93 2.47 0.64 -13.00
N THR A 94 3.60 -0.01 -12.85
CA THR A 94 3.97 -0.79 -11.67
C THR A 94 5.20 -0.20 -10.99
N TYR A 95 5.05 0.31 -9.77
CA TYR A 95 6.11 0.94 -8.98
C TYR A 95 6.63 -0.02 -7.93
N ARG A 96 7.85 -0.55 -8.14
CA ARG A 96 8.41 -1.65 -7.33
C ARG A 96 9.45 -1.17 -6.33
N PHE A 97 9.40 -1.77 -5.13
CA PHE A 97 10.45 -1.72 -4.13
C PHE A 97 10.89 -3.15 -3.82
N ILE A 98 12.17 -3.47 -4.01
CA ILE A 98 12.74 -4.82 -3.86
C ILE A 98 13.81 -4.83 -2.78
N VAL A 99 13.85 -5.91 -2.02
CA VAL A 99 14.89 -6.22 -1.04
C VAL A 99 15.48 -7.58 -1.36
N ASP A 100 16.80 -7.66 -1.39
CA ASP A 100 17.54 -8.92 -1.36
C ASP A 100 17.83 -9.25 0.12
N PRO A 101 17.17 -10.26 0.69
CA PRO A 101 17.33 -10.55 2.11
C PRO A 101 18.70 -11.15 2.45
N ASN A 102 19.25 -11.99 1.58
CA ASN A 102 20.52 -12.67 1.83
C ASN A 102 21.69 -11.70 2.05
N ASP A 103 21.70 -10.58 1.33
CA ASP A 103 22.77 -9.59 1.40
C ASP A 103 22.54 -8.55 2.50
N THR A 104 21.33 -8.47 3.05
CA THR A 104 20.95 -7.39 3.97
C THR A 104 20.63 -7.86 5.39
N MET A 105 20.38 -9.15 5.60
CA MET A 105 19.92 -9.70 6.89
C MET A 105 20.77 -10.90 7.30
N SER A 106 20.93 -11.12 8.61
CA SER A 106 21.72 -12.24 9.17
C SER A 106 20.86 -13.41 9.66
N GLY A 107 19.55 -13.36 9.51
CA GLY A 107 18.54 -14.36 9.92
C GLY A 107 17.15 -13.84 9.65
N ASP A 108 16.15 -14.72 9.69
CA ASP A 108 14.75 -14.35 9.50
C ASP A 108 14.33 -13.31 10.54
N PRO A 109 14.03 -12.05 10.15
CA PRO A 109 13.68 -11.04 11.11
C PRO A 109 12.25 -11.23 11.61
N ASP A 110 12.04 -11.12 12.92
CA ASP A 110 10.72 -11.09 13.52
C ASP A 110 9.91 -9.84 13.13
N PHE A 111 10.62 -8.75 12.83
CA PHE A 111 9.98 -7.48 12.46
C PHE A 111 10.80 -6.78 11.39
N TYR A 112 10.18 -6.57 10.23
CA TYR A 112 10.77 -5.81 9.14
C TYR A 112 9.70 -4.95 8.47
N SER A 113 10.00 -3.69 8.22
CA SER A 113 9.04 -2.79 7.56
C SER A 113 9.55 -2.37 6.19
N MET A 114 8.68 -2.48 5.18
CA MET A 114 8.90 -1.95 3.85
C MET A 114 7.93 -0.80 3.59
N THR A 115 8.46 0.27 3.03
CA THR A 115 7.64 1.42 2.61
C THR A 115 7.93 1.75 1.16
N SER A 116 6.90 1.94 0.36
CA SER A 116 7.00 2.41 -1.01
C SER A 116 6.10 3.62 -1.19
N THR A 117 6.61 4.62 -1.91
CA THR A 117 5.92 5.89 -2.16
C THR A 117 6.13 6.31 -3.59
N VAL A 118 5.09 6.83 -4.23
CA VAL A 118 5.14 7.27 -5.62
C VAL A 118 4.23 8.48 -5.85
N LEU A 119 4.60 9.31 -6.80
CA LEU A 119 3.71 10.27 -7.45
C LEU A 119 3.30 9.66 -8.79
N ALA A 120 2.09 9.11 -8.84
CA ALA A 120 1.55 8.41 -10.01
C ALA A 120 0.74 9.34 -10.89
N ASP A 121 0.87 9.17 -12.21
CA ASP A 121 -0.03 9.76 -13.20
C ASP A 121 -1.21 8.82 -13.38
N MET A 122 -2.43 9.30 -13.12
CA MET A 122 -3.64 8.49 -13.19
C MET A 122 -4.74 9.25 -13.92
N ASP A 123 -5.37 8.59 -14.87
CA ASP A 123 -6.58 9.08 -15.49
C ASP A 123 -7.81 8.78 -14.63
N ALA A 124 -8.93 9.47 -14.90
CA ALA A 124 -10.19 9.15 -14.25
C ALA A 124 -10.58 7.68 -14.52
N ASN A 125 -10.94 6.96 -13.45
CA ASN A 125 -11.20 5.51 -13.37
C ASN A 125 -9.96 4.60 -13.38
N ASP A 126 -8.75 5.13 -13.42
CA ASP A 126 -7.57 4.33 -13.14
C ASP A 126 -7.59 3.82 -11.70
N THR A 127 -7.04 2.63 -11.50
CA THR A 127 -7.01 1.98 -10.19
C THR A 127 -5.60 1.89 -9.63
N ALA A 128 -5.50 1.83 -8.30
CA ALA A 128 -4.26 1.56 -7.59
C ALA A 128 -4.50 0.54 -6.47
N LEU A 129 -3.63 -0.46 -6.38
CA LEU A 129 -3.63 -1.46 -5.31
C LEU A 129 -2.19 -1.85 -4.96
N VAL A 130 -2.03 -2.56 -3.84
CA VAL A 130 -0.72 -3.00 -3.36
C VAL A 130 -0.57 -4.51 -3.55
N LYS A 131 0.60 -4.92 -4.03
CA LYS A 131 0.96 -6.32 -4.14
C LYS A 131 2.28 -6.63 -3.44
N PHE A 132 2.49 -7.92 -3.19
CA PHE A 132 3.70 -8.51 -2.63
C PHE A 132 4.04 -9.80 -3.37
N ASN A 133 5.34 -10.08 -3.54
CA ASN A 133 5.83 -11.36 -3.99
C ASN A 133 7.14 -11.68 -3.24
N GLN A 134 7.28 -12.93 -2.85
CA GLN A 134 8.51 -13.53 -2.36
C GLN A 134 9.02 -14.49 -3.42
N GLY A 135 10.26 -14.31 -3.86
CA GLY A 135 10.91 -15.20 -4.82
C GLY A 135 11.62 -16.34 -4.12
N SER A 136 11.08 -17.57 -4.22
CA SER A 136 11.61 -18.79 -3.58
C SER A 136 11.56 -18.78 -2.03
N GLY A 137 12.25 -19.71 -1.40
CA GLY A 137 12.26 -19.88 0.05
C GLY A 137 11.00 -20.56 0.59
N SER A 138 10.70 -20.31 1.85
CA SER A 138 9.56 -20.88 2.59
C SER A 138 8.43 -19.87 2.76
N ALA A 139 7.19 -20.34 2.74
CA ALA A 139 6.01 -19.50 2.94
C ALA A 139 5.79 -19.24 4.45
N ILE A 140 6.71 -18.52 5.09
CA ILE A 140 6.66 -18.16 6.51
C ILE A 140 6.36 -16.69 6.77
N ALA A 141 6.51 -15.83 5.75
CA ALA A 141 6.31 -14.40 5.90
C ALA A 141 4.85 -14.06 6.21
N ASP A 142 4.65 -13.21 7.20
CA ASP A 142 3.35 -12.69 7.61
C ASP A 142 3.33 -11.16 7.47
N ILE A 143 2.23 -10.60 6.98
CA ILE A 143 1.99 -9.15 7.06
C ILE A 143 1.14 -8.87 8.29
N SER A 144 1.66 -8.01 9.18
CA SER A 144 0.98 -7.58 10.40
C SER A 144 -0.41 -7.00 10.11
N GLY A 145 -1.39 -7.47 10.88
CA GLY A 145 -2.75 -6.93 10.84
C GLY A 145 -2.92 -5.59 11.55
N GLU A 146 -1.96 -5.19 12.37
CA GLU A 146 -2.11 -4.00 13.20
C GLU A 146 -2.18 -2.72 12.36
N PRO A 147 -3.20 -1.86 12.60
CA PRO A 147 -3.47 -0.66 11.81
C PRO A 147 -2.31 0.33 11.72
N SER A 148 -1.51 0.44 12.80
CA SER A 148 -0.38 1.36 12.87
C SER A 148 0.84 0.95 12.04
N TYR A 149 0.92 -0.34 11.66
CA TYR A 149 2.08 -0.91 10.97
C TYR A 149 1.85 -1.26 9.51
N SER A 150 0.59 -1.53 9.12
CA SER A 150 0.29 -1.92 7.75
C SER A 150 -0.91 -1.13 7.23
N TYR A 151 -0.62 -0.21 6.32
CA TYR A 151 -1.61 0.73 5.77
C TYR A 151 -1.24 1.19 4.36
N PHE A 152 -2.26 1.59 3.61
CA PHE A 152 -2.16 2.19 2.29
C PHE A 152 -2.90 3.52 2.29
N THR A 153 -2.29 4.56 1.75
CA THR A 153 -2.86 5.90 1.73
C THR A 153 -2.54 6.60 0.42
N GLY A 154 -3.37 7.54 0.04
CA GLY A 154 -3.14 8.36 -1.13
C GLY A 154 -3.99 9.63 -1.15
N CYS A 155 -3.56 10.57 -1.98
CA CYS A 155 -4.32 11.80 -2.24
C CYS A 155 -3.99 12.38 -3.61
N LEU A 156 -4.94 13.11 -4.17
CA LEU A 156 -4.71 13.94 -5.36
C LEU A 156 -3.80 15.12 -4.99
N VAL A 157 -2.76 15.35 -5.78
CA VAL A 157 -1.84 16.49 -5.62
C VAL A 157 -2.20 17.63 -6.57
N CYS A 158 -2.43 17.31 -7.85
CA CYS A 158 -2.79 18.29 -8.87
C CYS A 158 -3.43 17.63 -10.10
#